data_d23b351f3d8487fb1cba35b529ccea04
#
_entry.id   d23b351f3d8487fb1cba35b529ccea04
#
_cell.length_a   1.000
_cell.length_b   1.000
_cell.length_c   1.000
_cell.angle_alpha   90.00
_cell.angle_beta   90.00
_cell.angle_gamma   90.00
#
_symmetry.space_group_name_H-M   'P 1'
#
loop_
_entity.id
_entity.type
_entity.pdbx_description
1 polymer ?
#
loop_
_entity_poly.entity_id
_entity_poly.type
_entity_poly.pdbx_seq_one_letter_code
_entity_poly.pdbx_strand_id
1 'polypeptide(L)'
;MRYLSSPEDYIPLRAALRVTAHLAREMRAVGYPLDDVHVPSALDDAALDDFINERVDTIFHYSTTCRMAHQDDDAGPGVVDDKLRVYGVQNLRIADASVLPNVPATHPQALIYAVAEKCADMVRRDAMLLDEEPLKLGDGTALL
;
A
#
# COMPACT_ATOMS: atom_id res chain seq x y z
N MET A 1 1.62 -10.59 -13.85
CA MET A 1 1.87 -10.38 -12.40
C MET A 1 2.42 -11.67 -11.82
N ARG A 2 3.20 -11.60 -10.74
CA ARG A 2 3.86 -12.79 -10.16
C ARG A 2 3.18 -13.20 -8.84
N TYR A 3 1.86 -13.33 -8.86
CA TYR A 3 1.12 -13.84 -7.70
C TYR A 3 1.57 -15.27 -7.36
N LEU A 4 1.61 -15.59 -6.07
CA LEU A 4 1.94 -16.92 -5.56
C LEU A 4 3.30 -17.45 -6.05
N SER A 5 4.26 -16.56 -6.33
CA SER A 5 5.61 -16.97 -6.76
C SER A 5 6.46 -17.55 -5.63
N SER A 6 6.09 -17.29 -4.37
CA SER A 6 6.68 -17.88 -3.19
C SER A 6 5.77 -18.96 -2.61
N PRO A 7 6.28 -20.17 -2.31
CA PRO A 7 5.50 -21.20 -1.60
C PRO A 7 4.97 -20.74 -0.24
N GLU A 8 5.63 -19.77 0.39
CA GLU A 8 5.23 -19.20 1.68
C GLU A 8 3.93 -18.39 1.59
N ASP A 9 3.56 -17.88 0.41
CA ASP A 9 2.32 -17.15 0.18
C ASP A 9 1.07 -18.02 0.42
N TYR A 10 1.19 -19.35 0.24
CA TYR A 10 0.09 -20.30 0.46
C TYR A 10 -0.22 -20.49 1.94
N ILE A 11 0.74 -20.34 2.85
CA ILE A 11 0.56 -20.60 4.29
C ILE A 11 -0.59 -19.76 4.88
N PRO A 12 -0.56 -18.42 4.78
CA PRO A 12 -1.64 -17.59 5.30
C PRO A 12 -2.96 -17.78 4.53
N LEU A 13 -2.92 -18.04 3.24
CA LEU A 13 -4.14 -18.25 2.43
C LEU A 13 -4.85 -19.56 2.83
N ARG A 14 -4.13 -20.68 3.01
CA ARG A 14 -4.70 -21.92 3.52
C ARG A 14 -5.28 -21.73 4.92
N ALA A 15 -4.57 -21.01 5.80
CA ALA A 15 -5.08 -20.71 7.15
C ALA A 15 -6.37 -19.90 7.10
N ALA A 16 -6.43 -18.86 6.28
CA ALA A 16 -7.63 -18.04 6.09
C ALA A 16 -8.82 -18.85 5.57
N LEU A 17 -8.61 -19.73 4.57
CA LEU A 17 -9.67 -20.61 4.04
C LEU A 17 -10.21 -21.56 5.10
N ARG A 18 -9.34 -22.15 5.93
CA ARG A 18 -9.76 -23.03 7.04
C ARG A 18 -10.58 -22.26 8.08
N VAL A 19 -10.16 -21.06 8.44
CA VAL A 19 -10.92 -20.19 9.37
C VAL A 19 -12.28 -19.83 8.78
N THR A 20 -12.34 -19.47 7.50
CA THR A 20 -13.60 -19.15 6.82
C THR A 20 -14.54 -20.36 6.77
N ALA A 21 -14.04 -21.54 6.44
CA ALA A 21 -14.82 -22.78 6.44
C ALA A 21 -15.34 -23.14 7.85
N HIS A 22 -14.51 -22.94 8.88
CA HIS A 22 -14.95 -23.13 10.27
C HIS A 22 -16.05 -22.15 10.64
N LEU A 23 -15.88 -20.86 10.34
CA LEU A 23 -16.90 -19.85 10.61
C LEU A 23 -18.22 -20.15 9.93
N ALA A 24 -18.20 -20.51 8.64
CA ALA A 24 -19.40 -20.89 7.89
C ALA A 24 -20.12 -22.09 8.52
N ARG A 25 -19.38 -23.07 9.02
CA ARG A 25 -19.97 -24.23 9.73
C ARG A 25 -20.65 -23.78 11.03
N GLU A 26 -20.00 -22.94 11.85
CA GLU A 26 -20.56 -22.46 13.12
C GLU A 26 -21.81 -21.57 12.87
N MET A 27 -21.78 -20.74 11.83
CA MET A 27 -22.96 -19.93 11.46
C MET A 27 -24.15 -20.81 11.06
N ARG A 28 -23.92 -21.87 10.28
CA ARG A 28 -24.99 -22.85 9.94
C ARG A 28 -25.51 -23.57 11.19
N ALA A 29 -24.63 -23.93 12.12
CA ALA A 29 -25.01 -24.62 13.36
C ALA A 29 -25.97 -23.78 14.24
N VAL A 30 -25.89 -22.45 14.18
CA VAL A 30 -26.83 -21.55 14.85
C VAL A 30 -28.03 -21.14 13.97
N GLY A 31 -28.22 -21.78 12.82
CA GLY A 31 -29.38 -21.58 11.96
C GLY A 31 -29.26 -20.44 10.96
N TYR A 32 -28.07 -19.88 10.75
CA TYR A 32 -27.88 -18.86 9.71
C TYR A 32 -27.92 -19.49 8.32
N PRO A 33 -28.77 -19.01 7.38
CA PRO A 33 -28.88 -19.60 6.05
C PRO A 33 -27.66 -19.23 5.20
N LEU A 34 -26.80 -20.19 4.92
CA LEU A 34 -25.63 -20.05 4.04
C LEU A 34 -25.66 -21.13 2.97
N ASP A 35 -25.57 -20.69 1.71
CA ASP A 35 -25.38 -21.57 0.56
C ASP A 35 -23.91 -21.53 0.12
N ASP A 36 -23.37 -22.71 -0.24
CA ASP A 36 -22.03 -22.79 -0.81
C ASP A 36 -22.07 -22.39 -2.29
N VAL A 37 -21.33 -21.35 -2.64
CA VAL A 37 -21.20 -20.88 -4.04
C VAL A 37 -19.87 -21.33 -4.63
N HIS A 38 -18.78 -21.01 -3.94
CA HIS A 38 -17.43 -21.40 -4.32
C HIS A 38 -16.68 -21.83 -3.05
N VAL A 39 -16.50 -23.14 -2.90
CA VAL A 39 -15.81 -23.73 -1.76
C VAL A 39 -14.77 -24.74 -2.23
N PRO A 40 -13.65 -24.90 -1.52
CA PRO A 40 -12.69 -25.94 -1.85
C PRO A 40 -13.30 -27.35 -1.67
N SER A 41 -12.84 -28.30 -2.45
CA SER A 41 -13.32 -29.70 -2.41
C SER A 41 -13.00 -30.41 -1.08
N ALA A 42 -11.91 -30.00 -0.44
CA ALA A 42 -11.48 -30.47 0.88
C ALA A 42 -10.64 -29.38 1.58
N LEU A 43 -10.28 -29.61 2.84
CA LEU A 43 -9.48 -28.67 3.65
C LEU A 43 -8.03 -29.13 3.87
N ASP A 44 -7.58 -30.16 3.15
CA ASP A 44 -6.17 -30.52 3.09
C ASP A 44 -5.38 -29.51 2.23
N ASP A 45 -4.06 -29.54 2.33
CA ASP A 45 -3.21 -28.55 1.67
C ASP A 45 -3.34 -28.59 0.14
N ALA A 46 -3.44 -29.77 -0.45
CA ALA A 46 -3.50 -29.94 -1.89
C ALA A 46 -4.80 -29.35 -2.48
N ALA A 47 -5.95 -29.69 -1.90
CA ALA A 47 -7.24 -29.17 -2.32
C ALA A 47 -7.36 -27.65 -2.12
N LEU A 48 -6.74 -27.12 -1.05
CA LEU A 48 -6.68 -25.67 -0.82
C LEU A 48 -5.78 -24.97 -1.82
N ASP A 49 -4.65 -25.56 -2.20
CA ASP A 49 -3.75 -24.98 -3.20
C ASP A 49 -4.41 -24.93 -4.58
N ASP A 50 -5.09 -26.00 -4.98
CA ASP A 50 -5.85 -26.04 -6.22
C ASP A 50 -6.91 -24.93 -6.25
N PHE A 51 -7.67 -24.79 -5.16
CA PHE A 51 -8.67 -23.75 -5.01
C PHE A 51 -8.07 -22.33 -5.05
N ILE A 52 -6.95 -22.10 -4.36
CA ILE A 52 -6.21 -20.83 -4.37
C ILE A 52 -5.75 -20.51 -5.79
N ASN A 53 -5.12 -21.45 -6.49
CA ASN A 53 -4.60 -21.25 -7.84
C ASN A 53 -5.71 -20.93 -8.84
N GLU A 54 -6.89 -21.52 -8.67
CA GLU A 54 -8.05 -21.26 -9.52
C GLU A 54 -8.71 -19.92 -9.25
N ARG A 55 -8.68 -19.42 -7.99
CA ARG A 55 -9.54 -18.34 -7.52
C ARG A 55 -8.80 -17.08 -7.06
N VAL A 56 -7.47 -17.12 -6.94
CA VAL A 56 -6.74 -15.94 -6.52
C VAL A 56 -6.88 -14.81 -7.53
N ASP A 57 -7.24 -13.66 -7.04
CA ASP A 57 -7.36 -12.45 -7.85
C ASP A 57 -6.93 -11.23 -7.03
N THR A 58 -6.77 -10.10 -7.69
CA THR A 58 -6.45 -8.82 -7.04
C THR A 58 -7.65 -8.26 -6.31
N ILE A 59 -7.41 -7.63 -5.16
CA ILE A 59 -8.40 -6.79 -4.47
C ILE A 59 -8.23 -5.29 -4.81
N PHE A 60 -7.46 -4.97 -5.86
CA PHE A 60 -7.23 -3.62 -6.38
C PHE A 60 -6.57 -2.64 -5.39
N HIS A 61 -5.91 -3.13 -4.35
CA HIS A 61 -5.16 -2.30 -3.38
C HIS A 61 -3.69 -2.13 -3.81
N TYR A 62 -3.47 -1.67 -5.02
CA TYR A 62 -2.11 -1.43 -5.53
C TYR A 62 -1.40 -0.37 -4.69
N SER A 63 -0.19 -0.68 -4.21
CA SER A 63 0.58 0.17 -3.32
C SER A 63 2.08 -0.11 -3.45
N THR A 64 2.91 0.66 -2.74
CA THR A 64 4.35 0.45 -2.58
C THR A 64 5.24 0.67 -3.80
N THR A 65 4.69 1.05 -4.97
CA THR A 65 5.48 1.25 -6.20
C THR A 65 6.37 2.49 -6.20
N CYS A 66 6.07 3.48 -5.33
CA CYS A 66 6.90 4.67 -5.08
C CYS A 66 7.31 4.72 -3.60
N ARG A 67 7.77 3.61 -3.07
CA ARG A 67 7.99 3.33 -1.65
C ARG A 67 8.74 4.45 -0.94
N MET A 68 8.19 4.90 0.20
CA MET A 68 8.89 5.77 1.14
C MET A 68 9.93 4.93 1.91
N ALA A 69 11.19 5.24 1.71
CA ALA A 69 12.30 4.63 2.41
C ALA A 69 13.56 5.50 2.24
N HIS A 70 14.63 5.15 2.92
CA HIS A 70 15.92 5.76 2.66
C HIS A 70 16.37 5.46 1.22
N GLN A 71 17.12 6.37 0.60
CA GLN A 71 17.61 6.17 -0.76
C GLN A 71 18.50 4.93 -0.88
N ASP A 72 19.23 4.61 0.19
CA ASP A 72 20.17 3.49 0.30
C ASP A 72 19.62 2.36 1.20
N ASP A 73 18.29 2.18 1.25
CA ASP A 73 17.67 1.15 2.10
C ASP A 73 18.01 -0.26 1.58
N ASP A 74 18.44 -1.14 2.48
CA ASP A 74 18.88 -2.52 2.16
C ASP A 74 17.75 -3.38 1.55
N ALA A 75 16.49 -3.09 1.88
CA ALA A 75 15.32 -3.77 1.30
C ALA A 75 14.97 -3.26 -0.10
N GLY A 76 15.78 -2.36 -0.64
CA GLY A 76 15.62 -1.71 -1.94
C GLY A 76 15.50 -0.19 -1.80
N PRO A 77 15.95 0.58 -2.79
CA PRO A 77 15.99 2.04 -2.71
C PRO A 77 14.61 2.64 -2.55
N GLY A 78 14.51 3.69 -1.71
CA GLY A 78 13.32 4.51 -1.63
C GLY A 78 13.14 5.36 -2.89
N VAL A 79 11.87 5.66 -3.21
CA VAL A 79 11.51 6.59 -4.29
C VAL A 79 11.22 7.98 -3.72
N VAL A 80 10.64 8.04 -2.53
CA VAL A 80 10.37 9.30 -1.83
C VAL A 80 10.94 9.25 -0.41
N ASP A 81 11.27 10.44 0.12
CA ASP A 81 11.68 10.63 1.51
C ASP A 81 10.47 10.71 2.48
N ASP A 82 10.76 10.95 3.78
CA ASP A 82 9.77 11.13 4.86
C ASP A 82 8.88 12.37 4.71
N LYS A 83 9.22 13.28 3.79
CA LYS A 83 8.43 14.44 3.37
C LYS A 83 7.73 14.22 2.04
N LEU A 84 7.69 12.97 1.56
CA LEU A 84 7.07 12.56 0.30
C LEU A 84 7.73 13.16 -0.95
N ARG A 85 8.94 13.72 -0.84
CA ARG A 85 9.69 14.31 -1.95
C ARG A 85 10.38 13.21 -2.75
N VAL A 86 10.27 13.29 -4.06
CA VAL A 86 10.91 12.33 -4.97
C VAL A 86 12.43 12.58 -4.99
N TYR A 87 13.22 11.53 -4.77
CA TYR A 87 14.67 11.63 -4.87
C TYR A 87 15.14 12.00 -6.27
N GLY A 88 16.11 12.89 -6.36
CA GLY A 88 16.70 13.34 -7.62
C GLY A 88 15.85 14.32 -8.43
N VAL A 89 14.64 14.68 -7.97
CA VAL A 89 13.76 15.63 -8.64
C VAL A 89 13.35 16.73 -7.67
N GLN A 90 13.47 18.00 -8.09
CA GLN A 90 13.06 19.13 -7.27
C GLN A 90 11.57 19.42 -7.42
N ASN A 91 10.95 19.89 -6.34
CA ASN A 91 9.54 20.35 -6.30
C ASN A 91 8.49 19.28 -6.71
N LEU A 92 8.81 18.00 -6.56
CA LEU A 92 7.88 16.89 -6.83
C LEU A 92 7.65 16.08 -5.57
N ARG A 93 6.37 15.82 -5.27
CA ARG A 93 5.91 14.89 -4.22
C ARG A 93 4.95 13.87 -4.79
N ILE A 94 4.89 12.71 -4.12
CA ILE A 94 3.91 11.66 -4.38
C ILE A 94 3.15 11.43 -3.07
N ALA A 95 1.81 11.38 -3.12
CA ALA A 95 0.95 11.31 -1.95
C ALA A 95 -0.26 10.38 -2.14
N ASP A 96 -0.02 9.19 -2.65
CA ASP A 96 -1.02 8.15 -2.83
C ASP A 96 -0.55 6.81 -2.21
N ALA A 97 -1.27 5.73 -2.44
CA ALA A 97 -0.93 4.41 -1.91
C ALA A 97 0.45 3.91 -2.32
N SER A 98 1.02 4.41 -3.41
CA SER A 98 2.32 3.97 -3.91
C SER A 98 3.47 4.29 -2.95
N VAL A 99 3.32 5.30 -2.08
CA VAL A 99 4.37 5.70 -1.13
C VAL A 99 4.42 4.82 0.12
N LEU A 100 3.43 3.97 0.35
CA LEU A 100 3.42 3.11 1.54
C LEU A 100 4.64 2.18 1.54
N PRO A 101 5.39 2.10 2.65
CA PRO A 101 6.55 1.20 2.74
C PRO A 101 6.19 -0.27 2.58
N ASN A 102 5.03 -0.66 3.11
CA ASN A 102 4.47 -2.01 3.02
C ASN A 102 2.96 -1.94 2.82
N VAL A 103 2.38 -3.00 2.26
CA VAL A 103 0.92 -3.14 2.15
C VAL A 103 0.31 -3.27 3.56
N PRO A 104 -0.63 -2.40 3.96
CA PRO A 104 -1.26 -2.50 5.27
C PRO A 104 -2.19 -3.72 5.35
N ALA A 105 -2.30 -4.33 6.52
CA ALA A 105 -3.22 -5.45 6.79
C ALA A 105 -4.69 -4.97 6.97
N THR A 106 -5.09 -3.95 6.22
CA THR A 106 -6.44 -3.36 6.25
C THR A 106 -6.75 -2.70 4.90
N HIS A 107 -8.00 -2.25 4.72
CA HIS A 107 -8.33 -1.37 3.59
C HIS A 107 -7.52 -0.09 3.67
N PRO A 108 -6.75 0.28 2.62
CA PRO A 108 -5.75 1.36 2.70
C PRO A 108 -6.35 2.77 2.68
N GLN A 109 -7.65 2.95 2.42
CA GLN A 109 -8.29 4.23 2.17
C GLN A 109 -8.03 5.27 3.28
N ALA A 110 -8.26 4.91 4.54
CA ALA A 110 -8.04 5.83 5.66
C ALA A 110 -6.59 6.28 5.77
N LEU A 111 -5.64 5.36 5.54
CA LEU A 111 -4.21 5.67 5.54
C LEU A 111 -3.82 6.57 4.36
N ILE A 112 -4.41 6.35 3.18
CA ILE A 112 -4.16 7.20 2.01
C ILE A 112 -4.66 8.62 2.25
N TYR A 113 -5.84 8.81 2.85
CA TYR A 113 -6.30 10.14 3.25
C TYR A 113 -5.34 10.81 4.24
N ALA A 114 -4.86 10.08 5.24
CA ALA A 114 -3.91 10.63 6.20
C ALA A 114 -2.60 11.06 5.53
N VAL A 115 -2.08 10.29 4.58
CA VAL A 115 -0.90 10.64 3.77
C VAL A 115 -1.16 11.90 2.93
N ALA A 116 -2.30 11.99 2.27
CA ALA A 116 -2.66 13.13 1.43
C ALA A 116 -2.83 14.43 2.25
N GLU A 117 -3.53 14.38 3.39
CA GLU A 117 -3.66 15.52 4.31
C GLU A 117 -2.31 15.98 4.85
N LYS A 118 -1.46 15.03 5.24
CA LYS A 118 -0.11 15.33 5.69
C LYS A 118 0.73 15.98 4.60
N CYS A 119 0.60 15.52 3.37
CA CYS A 119 1.26 16.11 2.20
C CYS A 119 0.80 17.55 1.98
N ALA A 120 -0.50 17.81 2.02
CA ALA A 120 -1.07 19.14 1.87
C ALA A 120 -0.56 20.11 2.95
N ASP A 121 -0.45 19.67 4.20
CA ASP A 121 0.13 20.46 5.28
C ASP A 121 1.61 20.78 5.04
N MET A 122 2.40 19.82 4.57
CA MET A 122 3.81 20.08 4.25
C MET A 122 3.96 21.06 3.09
N VAL A 123 3.16 20.93 2.04
CA VAL A 123 3.17 21.86 0.90
C VAL A 123 2.81 23.28 1.34
N ARG A 124 1.78 23.45 2.17
CA ARG A 124 1.40 24.77 2.71
C ARG A 124 2.50 25.41 3.54
N ARG A 125 3.15 24.62 4.41
CA ARG A 125 4.25 25.13 5.24
C ARG A 125 5.43 25.58 4.39
N ASP A 126 5.81 24.78 3.38
CA ASP A 126 6.90 25.14 2.49
C ASP A 126 6.58 26.41 1.68
N ALA A 127 5.33 26.59 1.22
CA ALA A 127 4.88 27.80 0.55
C ALA A 127 4.94 29.05 1.46
N MET A 128 4.48 28.93 2.72
CA MET A 128 4.54 30.04 3.69
C MET A 128 5.98 30.48 3.99
N LEU A 129 6.91 29.53 4.09
CA LEU A 129 8.33 29.83 4.29
C LEU A 129 8.96 30.57 3.11
N LEU A 130 8.48 30.33 1.89
CA LEU A 130 8.92 31.06 0.70
C LEU A 130 8.38 32.49 0.67
N ASP A 131 7.18 32.72 1.21
CA ASP A 131 6.59 34.05 1.30
C ASP A 131 7.26 34.93 2.40
N GLU A 132 7.87 34.31 3.42
CA GLU A 132 8.60 34.99 4.51
C GLU A 132 10.04 35.36 4.13
N GLU A 133 10.65 34.73 3.12
CA GLU A 133 11.94 35.20 2.59
C GLU A 133 11.71 36.39 1.63
N PRO A 134 12.17 37.61 1.96
CA PRO A 134 12.08 38.71 1.03
C PRO A 134 12.89 38.36 -0.22
N LEU A 135 12.27 38.52 -1.39
CA LEU A 135 12.94 38.42 -2.68
C LEU A 135 14.24 39.24 -2.60
N LYS A 136 15.38 38.59 -2.50
CA LYS A 136 16.66 39.22 -2.73
C LYS A 136 16.72 39.55 -4.21
N LEU A 137 16.14 40.68 -4.56
CA LEU A 137 16.44 41.33 -5.84
C LEU A 137 17.95 41.54 -5.83
N GLY A 138 18.65 40.81 -6.69
CA GLY A 138 20.07 41.00 -6.89
C GLY A 138 20.31 42.47 -7.08
N ASP A 139 21.20 43.08 -6.26
CA ASP A 139 21.65 44.43 -6.41
C ASP A 139 22.18 44.56 -7.85
N GLY A 140 21.39 45.32 -8.60
CA GLY A 140 21.71 45.64 -10.00
C GLY A 140 23.00 46.40 -10.07
N THR A 141 24.10 45.70 -10.19
CA THR A 141 25.33 46.27 -10.68
C THR A 141 25.16 46.41 -12.18
N ALA A 142 24.76 47.61 -12.60
CA ALA A 142 24.71 48.00 -13.99
C ALA A 142 26.06 47.78 -14.64
N LEU A 143 26.08 47.00 -15.72
CA LEU A 143 27.13 47.05 -16.71
C LEU A 143 26.96 48.34 -17.51
N LEU A 144 27.88 49.27 -17.32
CA LEU A 144 28.23 50.26 -18.33
C LEU A 144 29.23 49.67 -19.30
#